data_6eb8345d258a3540c1882b0e6f027048
#
_entry.id   6eb8345d258a3540c1882b0e6f027048
#
_cell.length_a   1.000
_cell.length_b   1.000
_cell.length_c   1.000
_cell.angle_alpha   90.00
_cell.angle_beta   90.00
_cell.angle_gamma   90.00
#
_symmetry.space_group_name_H-M   'P 1'
#
loop_
_entity.id
_entity.type
_entity.pdbx_description
1 polymer ?
#
loop_
_entity_poly.entity_id
_entity_poly.type
_entity_poly.pdbx_seq_one_letter_code
_entity_poly.pdbx_strand_id
1 'polypeptide(L)'
;IGKNYTIYTYTKVAEDEYTLYGFKTKEEKELFLKLISVKGLGPKMALPMLATGSISMIEEAIETENINYLKKFPKIGDKVARQLVLDLKGKLNVINTGLFKREDHSSELFDALVGLGYKQADVKKIVSKVDPTLDLENQIKEALKLLLK
;
A
#
# COMPACT_ATOMS: atom_id res chain seq x y z
N ILE A 1 0.60 -27.24 15.97
CA ILE A 1 -0.52 -27.89 16.69
C ILE A 1 -0.62 -27.27 18.08
N GLY A 2 -1.82 -26.89 18.50
CA GLY A 2 -2.08 -26.29 19.80
C GLY A 2 -1.88 -24.77 19.91
N LYS A 3 -1.57 -24.09 18.82
CA LYS A 3 -1.54 -22.61 18.73
C LYS A 3 -2.72 -22.09 17.91
N ASN A 4 -3.32 -21.01 18.39
CA ASN A 4 -4.40 -20.33 17.67
C ASN A 4 -3.82 -19.36 16.66
N TYR A 5 -4.25 -19.48 15.39
CA TYR A 5 -3.90 -18.56 14.31
C TYR A 5 -5.17 -17.96 13.70
N THR A 6 -5.12 -16.69 13.38
CA THR A 6 -6.14 -16.06 12.55
C THR A 6 -5.73 -16.18 11.09
N ILE A 7 -6.60 -16.76 10.28
CA ILE A 7 -6.39 -16.91 8.83
C ILE A 7 -7.48 -16.11 8.12
N TYR A 8 -7.06 -15.20 7.24
CA TYR A 8 -7.96 -14.47 6.36
C TYR A 8 -8.24 -15.30 5.12
N THR A 9 -9.50 -15.50 4.79
CA THR A 9 -9.90 -16.42 3.74
C THR A 9 -10.64 -15.72 2.60
N TYR A 10 -10.46 -16.25 1.40
CA TYR A 10 -11.21 -15.92 0.21
C TYR A 10 -11.77 -17.20 -0.41
N THR A 11 -13.05 -17.22 -0.71
CA THR A 11 -13.72 -18.36 -1.35
C THR A 11 -14.04 -18.02 -2.80
N LYS A 12 -13.45 -18.78 -3.71
CA LYS A 12 -13.82 -18.74 -5.13
C LYS A 12 -14.95 -19.74 -5.37
N VAL A 13 -16.05 -19.24 -5.87
CA VAL A 13 -17.19 -20.05 -6.29
C VAL A 13 -17.33 -19.96 -7.81
N ALA A 14 -17.23 -21.09 -8.48
CA ALA A 14 -17.56 -21.26 -9.89
C ALA A 14 -18.57 -22.39 -10.02
N GLU A 15 -19.23 -22.54 -11.17
CA GLU A 15 -20.29 -23.55 -11.37
C GLU A 15 -19.86 -24.97 -10.94
N ASP A 16 -18.59 -25.31 -11.15
CA ASP A 16 -18.04 -26.64 -10.85
C ASP A 16 -16.88 -26.63 -9.84
N GLU A 17 -16.57 -25.52 -9.20
CA GLU A 17 -15.37 -25.41 -8.33
C GLU A 17 -15.64 -24.54 -7.11
N TYR A 18 -15.40 -25.14 -5.93
CA TYR A 18 -15.28 -24.45 -4.65
C TYR A 18 -13.83 -24.48 -4.21
N THR A 19 -13.16 -23.34 -4.20
CA THR A 19 -11.78 -23.26 -3.73
C THR A 19 -11.65 -22.22 -2.65
N LEU A 20 -11.08 -22.61 -1.51
CA LEU A 20 -10.80 -21.75 -0.37
C LEU A 20 -9.32 -21.38 -0.36
N TYR A 21 -9.03 -20.08 -0.31
CA TYR A 21 -7.68 -19.54 -0.17
C TYR A 21 -7.50 -18.93 1.20
N GLY A 22 -6.39 -19.23 1.87
CA GLY A 22 -6.06 -18.72 3.20
C GLY A 22 -4.81 -17.83 3.19
N PHE A 23 -4.84 -16.76 3.97
CA PHE A 23 -3.76 -15.77 4.08
C PHE A 23 -3.42 -15.55 5.56
N LYS A 24 -2.13 -15.38 5.85
CA LYS A 24 -1.65 -15.12 7.22
C LYS A 24 -2.00 -13.72 7.70
N THR A 25 -2.01 -12.75 6.80
CA THR A 25 -2.27 -11.34 7.10
C THR A 25 -3.41 -10.80 6.25
N LYS A 26 -4.06 -9.76 6.76
CA LYS A 26 -5.11 -9.05 6.04
C LYS A 26 -4.56 -8.36 4.79
N GLU A 27 -3.35 -7.83 4.87
CA GLU A 27 -2.64 -7.18 3.78
C GLU A 27 -2.39 -8.15 2.61
N GLU A 28 -1.99 -9.39 2.88
CA GLU A 28 -1.85 -10.43 1.85
C GLU A 28 -3.18 -10.71 1.15
N LYS A 29 -4.26 -10.83 1.90
CA LYS A 29 -5.60 -11.02 1.33
C LYS A 29 -6.04 -9.83 0.47
N GLU A 30 -5.83 -8.62 0.94
CA GLU A 30 -6.18 -7.39 0.19
C GLU A 30 -5.40 -7.30 -1.12
N LEU A 31 -4.10 -7.56 -1.10
CA LEU A 31 -3.29 -7.60 -2.31
C LEU A 31 -3.74 -8.73 -3.26
N PHE A 32 -4.03 -9.91 -2.72
CA PHE A 32 -4.57 -11.02 -3.51
C PHE A 32 -5.85 -10.63 -4.26
N LEU A 33 -6.79 -9.99 -3.58
CA LEU A 33 -8.05 -9.54 -4.18
C LEU A 33 -7.82 -8.51 -5.29
N LYS A 34 -6.88 -7.60 -5.09
CA LYS A 34 -6.48 -6.62 -6.12
C LYS A 34 -5.82 -7.30 -7.31
N LEU A 35 -4.92 -8.24 -7.07
CA LEU A 35 -4.25 -8.99 -8.15
C LEU A 35 -5.25 -9.76 -9.01
N ILE A 36 -6.19 -10.49 -8.42
CA ILE A 36 -7.17 -11.27 -9.18
C ILE A 36 -8.23 -10.41 -9.89
N SER A 37 -8.36 -9.15 -9.54
CA SER A 37 -9.20 -8.20 -10.29
C SER A 37 -8.61 -7.81 -11.64
N VAL A 38 -7.33 -8.04 -11.85
CA VAL A 38 -6.62 -7.74 -13.10
C VAL A 38 -7.00 -8.76 -14.17
N LYS A 39 -7.36 -8.26 -15.33
CA LYS A 39 -7.71 -9.12 -16.47
C LYS A 39 -6.52 -10.01 -16.90
N GLY A 40 -6.74 -11.30 -16.92
CA GLY A 40 -5.72 -12.27 -17.28
C GLY A 40 -4.91 -12.81 -16.12
N LEU A 41 -5.18 -12.38 -14.89
CA LEU A 41 -4.50 -12.84 -13.68
C LEU A 41 -5.52 -13.51 -12.74
N GLY A 42 -5.37 -14.83 -12.58
CA GLY A 42 -6.23 -15.61 -11.69
C GLY A 42 -5.54 -15.98 -10.38
N PRO A 43 -6.28 -16.65 -9.45
CA PRO A 43 -5.74 -17.08 -8.17
C PRO A 43 -4.49 -17.95 -8.27
N LYS A 44 -4.41 -18.84 -9.25
CA LYS A 44 -3.24 -19.70 -9.50
C LYS A 44 -1.98 -18.94 -9.92
N MET A 45 -2.13 -17.71 -10.38
CA MET A 45 -1.01 -16.81 -10.72
C MET A 45 -0.69 -15.86 -9.56
N ALA A 46 -1.69 -15.39 -8.85
CA ALA A 46 -1.52 -14.48 -7.71
C ALA A 46 -0.86 -15.15 -6.50
N LEU A 47 -1.20 -16.40 -6.19
CA LEU A 47 -0.64 -17.11 -5.04
C LEU A 47 0.89 -17.24 -5.08
N PRO A 48 1.53 -17.65 -6.20
CA PRO A 48 3.00 -17.68 -6.27
C PRO A 48 3.64 -16.30 -6.08
N MET A 49 3.00 -15.24 -6.53
CA MET A 49 3.47 -13.87 -6.29
C MET A 49 3.55 -13.57 -4.80
N LEU A 50 2.50 -13.88 -4.06
CA LEU A 50 2.43 -13.65 -2.60
C LEU A 50 3.33 -14.61 -1.81
N ALA A 51 3.55 -15.83 -2.32
CA ALA A 51 4.37 -16.84 -1.65
C ALA A 51 5.88 -16.55 -1.79
N THR A 52 6.30 -16.03 -2.93
CA THR A 52 7.73 -15.84 -3.27
C THR A 52 8.17 -14.38 -3.23
N GLY A 53 7.25 -13.44 -3.37
CA GLY A 53 7.52 -12.01 -3.31
C GLY A 53 7.05 -11.40 -1.99
N SER A 54 7.69 -10.31 -1.57
CA SER A 54 7.12 -9.50 -0.49
C SER A 54 6.02 -8.59 -1.03
N ILE A 55 5.01 -8.33 -0.21
CA ILE A 55 3.90 -7.42 -0.56
C ILE A 55 4.43 -6.07 -1.03
N SER A 56 5.37 -5.51 -0.27
CA SER A 56 5.98 -4.22 -0.57
C SER A 56 6.71 -4.17 -1.90
N MET A 57 7.46 -5.20 -2.23
CA MET A 57 8.21 -5.24 -3.50
C MET A 57 7.27 -5.39 -4.70
N ILE A 58 6.17 -6.12 -4.53
CA ILE A 58 5.14 -6.24 -5.57
C ILE A 58 4.44 -4.89 -5.79
N GLU A 59 4.04 -4.23 -4.71
CA GLU A 59 3.41 -2.92 -4.76
C GLU A 59 4.34 -1.87 -5.35
N GLU A 60 5.59 -1.83 -4.91
CA GLU A 60 6.61 -0.95 -5.46
C GLU A 60 6.85 -1.18 -6.96
N ALA A 61 6.94 -2.44 -7.38
CA ALA A 61 7.13 -2.78 -8.78
C ALA A 61 5.96 -2.32 -9.65
N ILE A 62 4.74 -2.36 -9.14
CA ILE A 62 3.55 -1.85 -9.85
C ILE A 62 3.60 -0.31 -9.94
N GLU A 63 3.90 0.36 -8.83
CA GLU A 63 3.96 1.83 -8.79
C GLU A 63 5.11 2.41 -9.63
N THR A 64 6.26 1.74 -9.65
CA THR A 64 7.43 2.14 -10.44
C THR A 64 7.44 1.60 -11.86
N GLU A 65 6.40 0.89 -12.28
CA GLU A 65 6.27 0.25 -13.60
C GLU A 65 7.43 -0.75 -13.89
N ASN A 66 7.91 -1.45 -12.87
CA ASN A 66 8.99 -2.41 -13.01
C ASN A 66 8.50 -3.74 -13.63
N ILE A 67 8.30 -3.72 -14.92
CA ILE A 67 7.81 -4.87 -15.69
C ILE A 67 8.76 -6.08 -15.55
N ASN A 68 10.06 -5.85 -15.54
CA ASN A 68 11.06 -6.92 -15.41
C ASN A 68 10.93 -7.69 -14.10
N TYR A 69 10.66 -7.00 -13.00
CA TYR A 69 10.41 -7.65 -11.71
C TYR A 69 9.13 -8.49 -11.75
N LEU A 70 8.05 -7.95 -12.27
CA LEU A 70 6.76 -8.64 -12.35
C LEU A 70 6.82 -9.90 -13.24
N LYS A 71 7.62 -9.87 -14.30
CA LYS A 71 7.84 -11.03 -15.19
C LYS A 71 8.62 -12.17 -14.54
N LYS A 72 9.26 -11.96 -13.40
CA LYS A 72 9.97 -13.04 -12.68
C LYS A 72 9.01 -14.08 -12.09
N PHE A 73 7.78 -13.71 -11.85
CA PHE A 73 6.78 -14.63 -11.32
C PHE A 73 6.30 -15.62 -12.38
N PRO A 74 6.01 -16.88 -11.98
CA PRO A 74 5.55 -17.91 -12.91
C PRO A 74 4.26 -17.46 -13.64
N LYS A 75 4.20 -17.74 -14.93
CA LYS A 75 3.05 -17.42 -15.79
C LYS A 75 2.73 -15.94 -15.98
N ILE A 76 3.53 -15.04 -15.43
CA ILE A 76 3.42 -13.60 -15.67
C ILE A 76 4.31 -13.24 -16.86
N GLY A 77 3.68 -13.02 -18.01
CA GLY A 77 4.35 -12.50 -19.19
C GLY A 77 4.28 -10.98 -19.29
N ASP A 78 4.85 -10.44 -20.36
CA ASP A 78 4.89 -9.00 -20.62
C ASP A 78 3.49 -8.37 -20.64
N LYS A 79 2.54 -9.03 -21.28
CA LYS A 79 1.14 -8.57 -21.37
C LYS A 79 0.46 -8.45 -20.01
N VAL A 80 0.61 -9.49 -19.17
CA VAL A 80 0.01 -9.50 -17.83
C VAL A 80 0.71 -8.50 -16.92
N ALA A 81 2.03 -8.39 -16.98
CA ALA A 81 2.79 -7.42 -16.20
C ALA A 81 2.36 -5.97 -16.52
N ARG A 82 2.20 -5.63 -17.80
CA ARG A 82 1.70 -4.31 -18.22
C ARG A 82 0.25 -4.08 -17.79
N GLN A 83 -0.57 -5.12 -17.84
CA GLN A 83 -1.97 -5.03 -17.38
C GLN A 83 -2.05 -4.80 -15.87
N LEU A 84 -1.17 -5.46 -15.08
CA LEU A 84 -1.03 -5.21 -13.64
C LEU A 84 -0.75 -3.73 -13.34
N VAL A 85 0.23 -3.17 -14.03
CA VAL A 85 0.57 -1.75 -13.87
C VAL A 85 -0.61 -0.86 -14.27
N LEU A 86 -1.23 -1.12 -15.41
CA LEU A 86 -2.34 -0.31 -15.92
C LEU A 86 -3.53 -0.31 -14.95
N ASP A 87 -3.89 -1.46 -14.40
CA ASP A 87 -5.08 -1.62 -13.57
C ASP A 87 -4.85 -1.22 -12.11
N LEU A 88 -3.65 -1.38 -11.59
CA LEU A 88 -3.38 -1.25 -10.15
C LEU A 88 -2.51 -0.04 -9.76
N LYS A 89 -1.76 0.55 -10.68
CA LYS A 89 -0.97 1.74 -10.38
C LYS A 89 -1.85 2.87 -9.84
N GLY A 90 -1.47 3.43 -8.72
CA GLY A 90 -2.23 4.47 -8.02
C GLY A 90 -3.45 3.96 -7.23
N LYS A 91 -3.75 2.68 -7.26
CA LYS A 91 -4.87 2.06 -6.52
C LYS A 91 -4.42 1.16 -5.38
N LEU A 92 -3.13 0.88 -5.30
CA LEU A 92 -2.54 0.17 -4.19
C LEU A 92 -2.37 1.16 -3.04
N ASN A 93 -2.80 0.76 -1.84
CA ASN A 93 -2.28 1.40 -0.65
C ASN A 93 -0.81 0.99 -0.60
N VAL A 94 0.06 1.85 -1.09
CA VAL A 94 1.48 1.69 -0.85
C VAL A 94 1.63 1.81 0.66
N ILE A 95 1.56 0.65 1.33
CA ILE A 95 2.05 0.56 2.68
C ILE A 95 3.53 0.87 2.51
N ASN A 96 3.89 2.10 2.83
CA ASN A 96 5.27 2.53 2.91
C ASN A 96 5.99 1.55 3.83
N THR A 97 6.53 0.51 3.24
CA THR A 97 7.19 -0.54 3.98
C THR A 97 8.49 0.00 4.51
N GLY A 98 8.48 0.15 5.80
CA GLY A 98 9.57 -0.12 6.71
C GLY A 98 10.90 0.61 6.60
N LEU A 99 11.27 1.14 5.45
CA LEU A 99 12.44 2.02 5.33
C LEU A 99 12.05 3.49 5.28
N PHE A 100 10.79 3.78 4.99
CA PHE A 100 10.17 5.09 5.12
C PHE A 100 8.71 4.92 5.51
N LYS A 101 8.45 4.34 6.68
CA LYS A 101 7.23 4.66 7.40
C LYS A 101 7.37 6.06 7.97
N ARG A 102 7.53 7.01 7.10
CA ARG A 102 6.98 8.30 7.36
C ARG A 102 5.48 8.08 7.13
N GLU A 103 4.76 7.84 8.21
CA GLU A 103 3.40 8.31 8.22
C GLU A 103 3.54 9.75 7.75
N ASP A 104 3.18 9.99 6.50
CA ASP A 104 3.27 11.35 5.99
C ASP A 104 2.12 12.14 6.59
N HIS A 105 2.29 12.45 7.89
CA HIS A 105 1.41 13.36 8.62
C HIS A 105 1.47 14.77 8.02
N SER A 106 2.24 14.97 6.95
CA SER A 106 2.35 16.27 6.33
C SER A 106 1.01 16.77 5.80
N SER A 107 0.19 15.89 5.24
CA SER A 107 -1.17 16.23 4.81
C SER A 107 -2.11 16.44 6.00
N GLU A 108 -2.04 15.57 7.00
CA GLU A 108 -2.85 15.71 8.23
C GLU A 108 -2.43 16.94 9.03
N LEU A 109 -1.12 17.19 9.14
CA LEU A 109 -0.59 18.39 9.76
C LEU A 109 -1.02 19.65 9.01
N PHE A 110 -0.95 19.64 7.69
CA PHE A 110 -1.39 20.74 6.84
C PHE A 110 -2.87 21.05 7.07
N ASP A 111 -3.73 20.05 7.00
CA ASP A 111 -5.18 20.19 7.18
C ASP A 111 -5.53 20.68 8.59
N ALA A 112 -4.84 20.17 9.60
CA ALA A 112 -5.03 20.61 10.99
C ALA A 112 -4.68 22.08 11.17
N LEU A 113 -3.58 22.56 10.62
CA LEU A 113 -3.14 23.96 10.72
C LEU A 113 -4.04 24.90 9.92
N VAL A 114 -4.48 24.51 8.74
CA VAL A 114 -5.46 25.28 7.95
C VAL A 114 -6.81 25.35 8.68
N GLY A 115 -7.23 24.26 9.33
CA GLY A 115 -8.44 24.21 10.15
C GLY A 115 -8.37 25.12 11.38
N LEU A 116 -7.16 25.43 11.90
CA LEU A 116 -6.94 26.39 12.97
C LEU A 116 -6.93 27.86 12.50
N GLY A 117 -7.06 28.11 11.19
CA GLY A 117 -7.18 29.44 10.62
C GLY A 117 -5.89 30.03 10.04
N TYR A 118 -4.81 29.26 9.94
CA TYR A 118 -3.56 29.71 9.33
C TYR A 118 -3.65 29.69 7.79
N LYS A 119 -2.96 30.63 7.13
CA LYS A 119 -2.94 30.71 5.67
C LYS A 119 -2.21 29.51 5.07
N GLN A 120 -2.77 28.94 4.02
CA GLN A 120 -2.19 27.77 3.34
C GLN A 120 -0.74 27.99 2.88
N ALA A 121 -0.40 29.18 2.41
CA ALA A 121 0.96 29.50 1.97
C ALA A 121 1.98 29.44 3.12
N ASP A 122 1.62 29.90 4.30
CA ASP A 122 2.48 29.89 5.48
C ASP A 122 2.60 28.46 6.06
N VAL A 123 1.49 27.73 6.12
CA VAL A 123 1.45 26.33 6.54
C VAL A 123 2.33 25.46 5.66
N LYS A 124 2.27 25.63 4.35
CA LYS A 124 3.08 24.87 3.40
C LYS A 124 4.59 25.06 3.62
N LYS A 125 5.03 26.26 3.96
CA LYS A 125 6.44 26.55 4.28
C LYS A 125 6.88 25.89 5.59
N ILE A 126 6.00 25.81 6.56
CA ILE A 126 6.31 25.30 7.90
C ILE A 126 6.25 23.79 7.96
N VAL A 127 5.31 23.15 7.30
CA VAL A 127 5.20 21.67 7.23
C VAL A 127 6.52 21.06 6.74
N SER A 128 7.21 21.69 5.80
CA SER A 128 8.52 21.21 5.32
C SER A 128 9.66 21.33 6.35
N LYS A 129 9.49 22.17 7.37
CA LYS A 129 10.50 22.41 8.42
C LYS A 129 10.26 21.60 9.70
N VAL A 130 9.08 21.02 9.87
CA VAL A 130 8.73 20.22 11.03
C VAL A 130 9.40 18.85 10.92
N ASP A 131 9.90 18.34 12.04
CA ASP A 131 10.51 17.02 12.10
C ASP A 131 9.48 15.92 11.81
N PRO A 132 9.65 15.15 10.71
CA PRO A 132 8.70 14.11 10.33
C PRO A 132 8.75 12.87 11.24
N THR A 133 9.73 12.77 12.14
CA THR A 133 9.86 11.64 13.07
C THR A 133 8.95 11.77 14.29
N LEU A 134 8.41 12.96 14.52
CA LEU A 134 7.50 13.23 15.62
C LEU A 134 6.09 12.69 15.33
N ASP A 135 5.35 12.37 16.38
CA ASP A 135 3.91 12.10 16.27
C ASP A 135 3.14 13.38 15.89
N LEU A 136 1.92 13.23 15.41
CA LEU A 136 1.12 14.34 14.89
C LEU A 136 0.95 15.47 15.92
N GLU A 137 0.72 15.13 17.18
CA GLU A 137 0.53 16.11 18.26
C GLU A 137 1.77 16.99 18.45
N ASN A 138 2.95 16.38 18.49
CA ASN A 138 4.22 17.10 18.63
C ASN A 138 4.59 17.88 17.37
N GLN A 139 4.26 17.36 16.18
CA GLN A 139 4.39 18.10 14.93
C GLN A 139 3.54 19.37 14.92
N ILE A 140 2.30 19.31 15.40
CA ILE A 140 1.42 20.48 15.53
C ILE A 140 2.03 21.50 16.49
N LYS A 141 2.52 21.07 17.65
CA LYS A 141 3.17 21.95 18.64
C LYS A 141 4.40 22.66 18.05
N GLU A 142 5.24 21.94 17.35
CA GLU A 142 6.44 22.50 16.70
C GLU A 142 6.06 23.49 15.58
N ALA A 143 5.09 23.15 14.75
CA ALA A 143 4.59 24.01 13.69
C ALA A 143 4.01 25.30 14.25
N LEU A 144 3.24 25.26 15.34
CA LEU A 144 2.70 26.44 16.02
C LEU A 144 3.80 27.36 16.56
N LYS A 145 4.87 26.80 17.13
CA LYS A 145 6.04 27.57 17.55
C LYS A 145 6.71 28.32 16.39
N LEU A 146 6.79 27.69 15.24
CA LEU A 146 7.37 28.30 14.03
C LEU A 146 6.45 29.36 13.42
N LEU A 147 5.14 29.20 13.52
CA LEU A 147 4.14 30.17 13.03
C LEU A 147 4.02 31.42 13.90
N LEU A 148 4.33 31.28 15.18
CA LEU A 148 4.23 32.39 16.16
C LEU A 148 5.50 33.27 16.20
N LYS A 149 6.51 32.92 15.46
CA LYS A 149 7.75 33.73 15.37
C LYS A 149 7.68 34.79 14.30
#